data_4d477841cd6714bf4ad3b89e4bfd55e7
#
_entry.id   4d477841cd6714bf4ad3b89e4bfd55e7
#
_cell.length_a   1.000
_cell.length_b   1.000
_cell.length_c   1.000
_cell.angle_alpha   90.00
_cell.angle_beta   90.00
_cell.angle_gamma   90.00
#
_symmetry.space_group_name_H-M   'P 1'
#
loop_
_entity.id
_entity.type
_entity.pdbx_description
1 polymer ?
#
loop_
_entity_poly.entity_id
_entity_poly.type
_entity_poly.pdbx_seq_one_letter_code
_entity_poly.pdbx_strand_id
1 'polypeptide(L)'
;MYGTGTKKMLNMLILDILKEYSDSEHRLLQQDIIDLLSSNYGISCERRAVKNNIVSLREMGYDIASEKGYYLRTRDFTDAELRLLIDGVFTSGAITDKEAHQLVKKLEKYSNRFFKAHVSHIHSTSSGKNAENQNVMDSIAAIDVAISKGKKISFSYLQYGIDFKLHPKRSIKYVVSPYQMISNKGKYYLVGNYDEYDDISHYRLDRITDVEILKENRKPMKTIKGLENGLSISNYIAEHVYMYSGESIRVKLRTSENLMDALIDSFGKEFRVSFGEEDDIIVNLKCNPDAFFYWAMQYGRNIEVLEPESMRERIRKASQEIYEKYLDK
;
A
#
# COMPACT_ATOMS: atom_id res chain seq x y z
N MET A 1 24.17 -28.76 -21.20
CA MET A 1 25.58 -29.13 -20.97
C MET A 1 26.31 -27.80 -20.64
N TYR A 2 26.65 -27.56 -19.40
CA TYR A 2 27.35 -26.34 -18.99
C TYR A 2 28.87 -26.54 -19.25
N GLY A 3 29.48 -25.62 -20.02
CA GLY A 3 30.90 -25.75 -20.47
C GLY A 3 31.89 -25.46 -19.32
N THR A 4 33.19 -25.48 -19.63
CA THR A 4 34.35 -25.30 -18.70
C THR A 4 34.33 -24.05 -17.82
N GLY A 5 33.45 -23.07 -18.07
CA GLY A 5 33.20 -21.92 -17.22
C GLY A 5 32.49 -22.22 -15.89
N THR A 6 31.85 -23.36 -15.75
CA THR A 6 30.96 -23.71 -14.63
C THR A 6 31.69 -23.95 -13.30
N LYS A 7 32.95 -24.42 -13.34
CA LYS A 7 33.76 -24.55 -12.11
C LYS A 7 34.12 -23.18 -11.49
N LYS A 8 34.21 -22.11 -12.29
CA LYS A 8 34.43 -20.74 -11.81
C LYS A 8 33.18 -20.14 -11.16
N MET A 9 31.99 -20.68 -11.45
CA MET A 9 30.71 -20.23 -10.89
C MET A 9 30.24 -21.05 -9.68
N LEU A 10 31.08 -21.98 -9.17
CA LEU A 10 30.69 -22.91 -8.11
C LEU A 10 30.23 -22.20 -6.84
N ASN A 11 30.83 -21.06 -6.49
CA ASN A 11 30.38 -20.21 -5.37
C ASN A 11 28.93 -19.78 -5.53
N MET A 12 28.57 -19.27 -6.72
CA MET A 12 27.22 -18.79 -7.00
C MET A 12 26.20 -19.93 -6.94
N LEU A 13 26.54 -21.08 -7.49
CA LEU A 13 25.63 -22.23 -7.51
C LEU A 13 25.43 -22.85 -6.11
N ILE A 14 26.50 -22.90 -5.29
CA ILE A 14 26.39 -23.31 -3.88
C ILE A 14 25.54 -22.30 -3.10
N LEU A 15 25.70 -21.00 -3.34
CA LEU A 15 24.87 -19.97 -2.71
C LEU A 15 23.40 -20.12 -3.11
N ASP A 16 23.10 -20.38 -4.39
CA ASP A 16 21.73 -20.62 -4.86
C ASP A 16 21.12 -21.86 -4.19
N ILE A 17 21.89 -22.95 -4.05
CA ILE A 17 21.44 -24.14 -3.32
C ILE A 17 21.15 -23.80 -1.87
N LEU A 18 22.03 -23.07 -1.17
CA LEU A 18 21.79 -22.67 0.21
C LEU A 18 20.58 -21.76 0.34
N LYS A 19 20.38 -20.85 -0.59
CA LYS A 19 19.20 -19.97 -0.62
C LYS A 19 17.90 -20.75 -0.80
N GLU A 20 17.85 -21.72 -1.68
CA GLU A 20 16.62 -22.45 -2.04
C GLU A 20 16.33 -23.63 -1.11
N TYR A 21 17.35 -24.37 -0.65
CA TYR A 21 17.19 -25.68 -0.01
C TYR A 21 17.60 -25.70 1.46
N SER A 22 17.96 -24.57 2.09
CA SER A 22 18.39 -24.61 3.50
C SER A 22 17.75 -23.53 4.35
N ASP A 23 17.61 -23.83 5.65
CA ASP A 23 17.30 -22.94 6.76
C ASP A 23 17.79 -23.58 8.08
N SER A 24 17.41 -23.00 9.23
CA SER A 24 17.81 -23.53 10.55
C SER A 24 17.31 -24.94 10.83
N GLU A 25 16.20 -25.35 10.22
CA GLU A 25 15.59 -26.69 10.38
C GLU A 25 16.05 -27.64 9.28
N HIS A 26 16.32 -27.13 8.08
CA HIS A 26 16.72 -27.91 6.90
C HIS A 26 18.18 -27.61 6.55
N ARG A 27 19.09 -28.29 7.23
CA ARG A 27 20.54 -28.12 7.05
C ARG A 27 21.08 -29.11 6.04
N LEU A 28 21.94 -28.63 5.14
CA LEU A 28 22.53 -29.48 4.09
C LEU A 28 23.89 -30.01 4.53
N LEU A 29 24.10 -31.30 4.38
CA LEU A 29 25.44 -31.89 4.47
C LEU A 29 26.21 -31.60 3.18
N GLN A 30 27.55 -31.76 3.23
CA GLN A 30 28.36 -31.58 2.02
C GLN A 30 27.90 -32.51 0.87
N GLN A 31 27.43 -33.71 1.20
CA GLN A 31 26.94 -34.64 0.18
C GLN A 31 25.65 -34.13 -0.44
N ASP A 32 24.71 -33.60 0.35
CA ASP A 32 23.46 -33.04 -0.17
C ASP A 32 23.72 -31.90 -1.16
N ILE A 33 24.71 -31.06 -0.86
CA ILE A 33 25.11 -29.97 -1.79
C ILE A 33 25.69 -30.53 -3.07
N ILE A 34 26.53 -31.60 -3.01
CA ILE A 34 27.09 -32.24 -4.19
C ILE A 34 25.97 -32.86 -5.05
N ASP A 35 25.04 -33.55 -4.42
CA ASP A 35 23.91 -34.21 -5.10
C ASP A 35 22.98 -33.15 -5.77
N LEU A 36 22.73 -32.05 -5.08
CA LEU A 36 21.96 -30.92 -5.62
C LEU A 36 22.71 -30.22 -6.78
N LEU A 37 24.03 -30.04 -6.68
CA LEU A 37 24.84 -29.52 -7.79
C LEU A 37 24.77 -30.43 -9.03
N SER A 38 24.82 -31.73 -8.80
CA SER A 38 24.72 -32.71 -9.89
C SER A 38 23.32 -32.73 -10.51
N SER A 39 22.27 -32.78 -9.69
CA SER A 39 20.87 -32.89 -10.15
C SER A 39 20.37 -31.61 -10.82
N ASN A 40 20.66 -30.44 -10.25
CA ASN A 40 20.12 -29.18 -10.74
C ASN A 40 20.96 -28.56 -11.86
N TYR A 41 22.27 -28.77 -11.82
CA TYR A 41 23.21 -28.06 -12.71
C TYR A 41 24.11 -29.00 -13.54
N GLY A 42 24.06 -30.31 -13.30
CA GLY A 42 24.90 -31.27 -13.99
C GLY A 42 26.39 -31.16 -13.65
N ILE A 43 26.71 -30.66 -12.44
CA ILE A 43 28.08 -30.40 -12.00
C ILE A 43 28.51 -31.44 -10.99
N SER A 44 29.62 -32.11 -11.25
CA SER A 44 30.30 -32.99 -10.27
C SER A 44 31.45 -32.24 -9.62
N CYS A 45 31.53 -32.29 -8.30
CA CYS A 45 32.63 -31.72 -7.51
C CYS A 45 32.94 -32.56 -6.27
N GLU A 46 34.14 -32.36 -5.74
CA GLU A 46 34.59 -33.04 -4.51
C GLU A 46 34.15 -32.29 -3.26
N ARG A 47 34.04 -32.99 -2.11
CA ARG A 47 33.72 -32.40 -0.80
C ARG A 47 34.63 -31.23 -0.43
N ARG A 48 35.94 -31.32 -0.76
CA ARG A 48 36.92 -30.25 -0.52
C ARG A 48 36.55 -28.98 -1.29
N ALA A 49 36.07 -29.11 -2.52
CA ALA A 49 35.62 -27.96 -3.30
C ALA A 49 34.42 -27.27 -2.66
N VAL A 50 33.40 -28.01 -2.17
CA VAL A 50 32.27 -27.44 -1.44
C VAL A 50 32.74 -26.67 -0.22
N LYS A 51 33.62 -27.28 0.62
CA LYS A 51 34.17 -26.63 1.82
C LYS A 51 34.88 -25.32 1.49
N ASN A 52 35.76 -25.33 0.48
CA ASN A 52 36.51 -24.13 0.10
C ASN A 52 35.60 -23.01 -0.41
N ASN A 53 34.59 -23.36 -1.19
CA ASN A 53 33.64 -22.38 -1.68
C ASN A 53 32.75 -21.77 -0.57
N ILE A 54 32.38 -22.58 0.44
CA ILE A 54 31.67 -22.08 1.63
C ILE A 54 32.54 -21.10 2.44
N VAL A 55 33.85 -21.41 2.59
CA VAL A 55 34.80 -20.48 3.24
C VAL A 55 34.85 -19.16 2.45
N SER A 56 35.02 -19.25 1.13
CA SER A 56 35.05 -18.08 0.27
C SER A 56 33.75 -17.25 0.34
N LEU A 57 32.59 -17.89 0.38
CA LEU A 57 31.29 -17.18 0.55
C LEU A 57 31.23 -16.45 1.92
N ARG A 58 31.75 -17.05 2.98
CA ARG A 58 31.83 -16.38 4.29
C ARG A 58 32.76 -15.17 4.28
N GLU A 59 33.92 -15.29 3.60
CA GLU A 59 34.84 -14.16 3.39
C GLU A 59 34.18 -13.03 2.59
N MET A 60 33.24 -13.34 1.70
CA MET A 60 32.42 -12.37 0.97
C MET A 60 31.27 -11.78 1.81
N GLY A 61 31.11 -12.19 3.08
CA GLY A 61 30.12 -11.65 4.00
C GLY A 61 28.82 -12.44 4.14
N TYR A 62 28.70 -13.62 3.50
CA TYR A 62 27.52 -14.46 3.72
C TYR A 62 27.58 -15.20 5.05
N ASP A 63 26.55 -15.04 5.90
CA ASP A 63 26.48 -15.73 7.19
C ASP A 63 25.97 -17.16 7.00
N ILE A 64 26.89 -18.09 6.78
CA ILE A 64 26.60 -19.50 6.58
C ILE A 64 26.97 -20.29 7.85
N ALA A 65 26.01 -20.94 8.48
CA ALA A 65 26.24 -21.87 9.58
C ALA A 65 26.93 -23.15 9.11
N SER A 66 27.64 -23.84 10.03
CA SER A 66 28.28 -25.14 9.75
C SER A 66 28.04 -26.19 10.83
N GLU A 67 27.26 -25.86 11.85
CA GLU A 67 26.94 -26.77 12.94
C GLU A 67 25.89 -27.78 12.50
N LYS A 68 26.26 -29.06 12.46
CA LYS A 68 25.39 -30.16 12.00
C LYS A 68 24.85 -30.00 10.55
N GLY A 69 25.61 -29.32 9.68
CA GLY A 69 25.23 -29.03 8.30
C GLY A 69 25.29 -27.55 7.97
N TYR A 70 25.19 -27.22 6.69
CA TYR A 70 25.26 -25.84 6.19
C TYR A 70 23.88 -25.28 5.95
N TYR A 71 23.68 -24.02 6.36
CA TYR A 71 22.53 -23.22 5.99
C TYR A 71 22.84 -21.72 6.04
N LEU A 72 22.14 -20.95 5.26
CA LEU A 72 22.24 -19.51 5.26
C LEU A 72 21.43 -18.94 6.43
N ARG A 73 22.10 -18.27 7.41
CA ARG A 73 21.45 -17.71 8.61
C ARG A 73 20.69 -16.46 8.30
N THR A 74 21.31 -15.55 7.54
CA THR A 74 20.72 -14.26 7.21
C THR A 74 20.34 -14.21 5.74
N ARG A 75 19.15 -13.68 5.48
CA ARG A 75 18.60 -13.44 4.15
C ARG A 75 18.26 -11.96 4.02
N ASP A 76 18.02 -11.50 2.80
CA ASP A 76 17.60 -10.11 2.54
C ASP A 76 16.33 -9.75 3.34
N PHE A 77 15.44 -10.73 3.55
CA PHE A 77 14.23 -10.64 4.37
C PHE A 77 14.11 -11.87 5.27
N THR A 78 13.64 -11.66 6.49
CA THR A 78 13.10 -12.75 7.32
C THR A 78 11.78 -13.25 6.76
N ASP A 79 11.37 -14.46 7.12
CA ASP A 79 10.09 -15.04 6.68
C ASP A 79 8.89 -14.18 7.14
N ALA A 80 8.97 -13.56 8.32
CA ALA A 80 7.94 -12.68 8.82
C ALA A 80 7.82 -11.38 8.01
N GLU A 81 8.96 -10.77 7.66
CA GLU A 81 8.99 -9.57 6.81
C GLU A 81 8.47 -9.88 5.41
N LEU A 82 8.93 -10.98 4.82
CA LEU A 82 8.49 -11.40 3.49
C LEU A 82 6.99 -11.73 3.47
N ARG A 83 6.47 -12.36 4.53
CA ARG A 83 5.05 -12.60 4.71
C ARG A 83 4.26 -11.30 4.76
N LEU A 84 4.73 -10.30 5.54
CA LEU A 84 4.09 -9.00 5.62
C LEU A 84 4.05 -8.29 4.25
N LEU A 85 5.14 -8.38 3.47
CA LEU A 85 5.18 -7.83 2.11
C LEU A 85 4.17 -8.51 1.19
N ILE A 86 4.08 -9.84 1.24
CA ILE A 86 3.12 -10.63 0.44
C ILE A 86 1.67 -10.29 0.83
N ASP A 87 1.37 -10.24 2.13
CA ASP A 87 0.04 -9.86 2.62
C ASP A 87 -0.30 -8.42 2.19
N GLY A 88 0.68 -7.49 2.23
CA GLY A 88 0.55 -6.13 1.73
C GLY A 88 0.22 -6.06 0.24
N VAL A 89 0.83 -6.92 -0.57
CA VAL A 89 0.52 -7.03 -2.01
C VAL A 89 -0.92 -7.52 -2.23
N PHE A 90 -1.35 -8.56 -1.53
CA PHE A 90 -2.70 -9.11 -1.67
C PHE A 90 -3.79 -8.19 -1.11
N THR A 91 -3.49 -7.43 -0.06
CA THR A 91 -4.45 -6.46 0.53
C THR A 91 -4.47 -5.13 -0.22
N SER A 92 -3.48 -4.88 -1.07
CA SER A 92 -3.45 -3.70 -1.93
C SER A 92 -4.55 -3.78 -2.97
N GLY A 93 -5.60 -3.00 -2.81
CA GLY A 93 -6.64 -2.88 -3.83
C GLY A 93 -6.24 -2.01 -5.04
N ALA A 94 -4.95 -1.70 -5.22
CA ALA A 94 -4.45 -0.81 -6.25
C ALA A 94 -4.08 -1.54 -7.56
N ILE A 95 -3.79 -2.82 -7.49
CA ILE A 95 -3.36 -3.65 -8.61
C ILE A 95 -4.33 -4.81 -8.87
N THR A 96 -4.29 -5.36 -10.08
CA THR A 96 -5.13 -6.51 -10.45
C THR A 96 -4.65 -7.80 -9.74
N ASP A 97 -5.53 -8.78 -9.58
CA ASP A 97 -5.17 -10.10 -9.03
C ASP A 97 -4.01 -10.75 -9.80
N LYS A 98 -3.99 -10.62 -11.12
CA LYS A 98 -2.92 -11.13 -11.97
C LYS A 98 -1.57 -10.48 -11.65
N GLU A 99 -1.54 -9.16 -11.51
CA GLU A 99 -0.33 -8.41 -11.15
C GLU A 99 0.13 -8.74 -9.74
N ALA A 100 -0.81 -8.87 -8.79
CA ALA A 100 -0.52 -9.27 -7.42
C ALA A 100 0.16 -10.65 -7.38
N HIS A 101 -0.39 -11.65 -8.07
CA HIS A 101 0.22 -12.97 -8.14
C HIS A 101 1.60 -12.96 -8.83
N GLN A 102 1.79 -12.13 -9.86
CA GLN A 102 3.10 -11.99 -10.50
C GLN A 102 4.13 -11.36 -9.56
N LEU A 103 3.71 -10.36 -8.77
CA LEU A 103 4.58 -9.70 -7.80
C LEU A 103 4.95 -10.64 -6.65
N VAL A 104 3.97 -11.39 -6.13
CA VAL A 104 4.21 -12.41 -5.08
C VAL A 104 5.21 -13.47 -5.55
N LYS A 105 5.08 -13.98 -6.78
CA LYS A 105 6.08 -14.90 -7.36
C LYS A 105 7.49 -14.32 -7.44
N LYS A 106 7.63 -12.99 -7.57
CA LYS A 106 8.95 -12.34 -7.50
C LYS A 106 9.46 -12.25 -6.06
N LEU A 107 8.58 -11.92 -5.10
CA LEU A 107 8.92 -11.86 -3.68
C LEU A 107 9.33 -13.23 -3.14
N GLU A 108 8.62 -14.29 -3.51
CA GLU A 108 8.95 -15.68 -3.11
C GLU A 108 10.38 -16.10 -3.47
N LYS A 109 11.01 -15.47 -4.47
CA LYS A 109 12.42 -15.75 -4.83
C LYS A 109 13.43 -15.30 -3.76
N TYR A 110 13.03 -14.43 -2.84
CA TYR A 110 13.87 -13.96 -1.73
C TYR A 110 13.86 -14.91 -0.52
N SER A 111 13.05 -15.97 -0.56
CA SER A 111 13.04 -17.02 0.46
C SER A 111 13.29 -18.41 -0.14
N ASN A 112 13.24 -19.44 0.70
CA ASN A 112 13.49 -20.83 0.35
C ASN A 112 12.21 -21.57 -0.08
N ARG A 113 12.37 -22.80 -0.54
CA ARG A 113 11.26 -23.65 -0.95
C ARG A 113 10.27 -24.00 0.20
N PHE A 114 10.73 -24.00 1.44
CA PHE A 114 9.90 -24.32 2.60
C PHE A 114 8.95 -23.17 2.91
N PHE A 115 9.41 -21.95 2.88
CA PHE A 115 8.56 -20.75 3.00
C PHE A 115 7.51 -20.70 1.88
N LYS A 116 7.89 -20.98 0.62
CA LYS A 116 6.97 -21.03 -0.53
C LYS A 116 5.81 -21.98 -0.30
N ALA A 117 6.08 -23.14 0.32
CA ALA A 117 5.01 -24.08 0.67
C ALA A 117 4.02 -23.52 1.70
N HIS A 118 4.48 -22.71 2.67
CA HIS A 118 3.63 -22.11 3.69
C HIS A 118 2.76 -20.97 3.17
N VAL A 119 3.23 -20.20 2.19
CA VAL A 119 2.45 -19.08 1.61
C VAL A 119 1.50 -19.50 0.51
N SER A 120 1.61 -20.72 -0.01
CA SER A 120 0.72 -21.25 -1.05
C SER A 120 -0.76 -21.30 -0.65
N HIS A 121 -1.06 -21.21 0.66
CA HIS A 121 -2.42 -21.21 1.20
C HIS A 121 -2.98 -19.80 1.41
N ILE A 122 -2.22 -18.74 1.10
CA ILE A 122 -2.71 -17.37 1.22
C ILE A 122 -3.61 -17.09 0.02
N HIS A 123 -4.89 -17.03 0.28
CA HIS A 123 -5.87 -16.56 -0.69
C HIS A 123 -6.28 -15.14 -0.33
N SER A 124 -6.24 -14.24 -1.31
CA SER A 124 -6.87 -12.94 -1.16
C SER A 124 -8.36 -13.12 -0.94
N THR A 125 -8.86 -12.68 0.22
CA THR A 125 -10.32 -12.61 0.47
C THR A 125 -10.96 -11.46 -0.31
N SER A 126 -10.19 -10.74 -1.09
CA SER A 126 -10.60 -9.56 -1.85
C SER A 126 -10.98 -9.88 -3.30
N SER A 127 -11.39 -11.12 -3.61
CA SER A 127 -11.94 -11.44 -4.93
C SER A 127 -13.07 -10.45 -5.28
N GLY A 128 -12.84 -9.64 -6.31
CA GLY A 128 -13.74 -8.56 -6.75
C GLY A 128 -13.50 -7.17 -6.14
N LYS A 129 -12.48 -6.99 -5.27
CA LYS A 129 -12.11 -5.66 -4.72
C LYS A 129 -10.86 -5.05 -5.34
N ASN A 130 -10.14 -5.81 -6.18
CA ASN A 130 -8.90 -5.37 -6.82
C ASN A 130 -9.20 -4.49 -8.04
N ALA A 131 -8.20 -3.71 -8.44
CA ALA A 131 -8.31 -2.85 -9.61
C ALA A 131 -8.59 -3.68 -10.87
N GLU A 132 -9.53 -3.23 -11.69
CA GLU A 132 -9.77 -3.80 -13.03
C GLU A 132 -8.88 -3.14 -14.09
N ASN A 133 -8.29 -2.00 -13.75
CA ASN A 133 -7.41 -1.26 -14.64
C ASN A 133 -6.03 -1.95 -14.71
N GLN A 134 -5.71 -2.51 -15.85
CA GLN A 134 -4.44 -3.21 -16.09
C GLN A 134 -3.22 -2.29 -16.26
N ASN A 135 -3.43 -0.95 -16.33
CA ASN A 135 -2.37 0.03 -16.59
C ASN A 135 -1.94 0.80 -15.35
N VAL A 136 -2.30 0.34 -14.14
CA VAL A 136 -2.02 1.09 -12.90
C VAL A 136 -0.52 1.28 -12.67
N MET A 137 0.29 0.26 -12.90
CA MET A 137 1.74 0.34 -12.71
C MET A 137 2.40 1.33 -13.66
N ASP A 138 1.98 1.33 -14.93
CA ASP A 138 2.48 2.29 -15.93
C ASP A 138 2.05 3.71 -15.57
N SER A 139 0.82 3.88 -15.09
CA SER A 139 0.31 5.17 -14.60
C SER A 139 1.12 5.67 -13.40
N ILE A 140 1.42 4.82 -12.42
CA ILE A 140 2.27 5.16 -11.27
C ILE A 140 3.65 5.63 -11.74
N ALA A 141 4.29 4.89 -12.62
CA ALA A 141 5.62 5.22 -13.13
C ALA A 141 5.62 6.56 -13.89
N ALA A 142 4.63 6.80 -14.74
CA ALA A 142 4.51 8.05 -15.47
C ALA A 142 4.27 9.25 -14.54
N ILE A 143 3.40 9.09 -13.55
CA ILE A 143 3.09 10.12 -12.54
C ILE A 143 4.34 10.45 -11.71
N ASP A 144 5.09 9.44 -11.28
CA ASP A 144 6.33 9.61 -10.50
C ASP A 144 7.37 10.43 -11.29
N VAL A 145 7.55 10.11 -12.57
CA VAL A 145 8.42 10.89 -13.48
C VAL A 145 7.92 12.33 -13.61
N ALA A 146 6.61 12.56 -13.73
CA ALA A 146 6.04 13.90 -13.86
C ALA A 146 6.23 14.72 -12.58
N ILE A 147 6.03 14.12 -11.40
CA ILE A 147 6.28 14.75 -10.10
C ILE A 147 7.75 15.16 -9.97
N SER A 148 8.67 14.23 -10.27
CA SER A 148 10.13 14.47 -10.20
C SER A 148 10.58 15.58 -11.16
N LYS A 149 10.00 15.65 -12.37
CA LYS A 149 10.31 16.68 -13.36
C LYS A 149 9.53 18.00 -13.18
N GLY A 150 8.62 18.06 -12.23
CA GLY A 150 7.78 19.23 -12.01
C GLY A 150 6.85 19.56 -13.19
N LYS A 151 6.33 18.52 -13.88
CA LYS A 151 5.49 18.67 -15.07
C LYS A 151 4.03 18.40 -14.76
N LYS A 152 3.12 19.02 -15.56
CA LYS A 152 1.71 18.63 -15.58
C LYS A 152 1.53 17.28 -16.26
N ILE A 153 0.42 16.63 -15.96
CA ILE A 153 -0.04 15.41 -16.63
C ILE A 153 -1.44 15.61 -17.20
N SER A 154 -1.76 14.87 -18.26
CA SER A 154 -3.13 14.65 -18.68
C SER A 154 -3.48 13.17 -18.57
N PHE A 155 -4.73 12.87 -18.22
CA PHE A 155 -5.21 11.49 -18.09
C PHE A 155 -6.73 11.39 -18.24
N SER A 156 -7.23 10.20 -18.56
CA SER A 156 -8.63 9.83 -18.45
C SER A 156 -8.94 9.30 -17.06
N TYR A 157 -10.04 9.75 -16.46
CA TYR A 157 -10.49 9.29 -15.15
C TYR A 157 -11.74 8.43 -15.26
N LEU A 158 -11.69 7.22 -14.71
CA LEU A 158 -12.71 6.21 -14.86
C LEU A 158 -13.66 6.18 -13.65
N GLN A 159 -14.91 5.75 -13.89
CA GLN A 159 -15.90 5.45 -12.87
C GLN A 159 -16.66 4.18 -13.23
N TYR A 160 -17.17 3.47 -12.24
CA TYR A 160 -18.01 2.29 -12.47
C TYR A 160 -19.39 2.71 -12.95
N GLY A 161 -19.87 2.03 -14.00
CA GLY A 161 -21.26 2.04 -14.41
C GLY A 161 -22.09 0.99 -13.64
N ILE A 162 -23.40 0.97 -13.89
CA ILE A 162 -24.32 -0.05 -13.34
C ILE A 162 -24.03 -1.47 -13.90
N ASP A 163 -23.28 -1.56 -14.97
CA ASP A 163 -22.78 -2.79 -15.59
C ASP A 163 -21.50 -3.34 -14.92
N PHE A 164 -21.09 -2.74 -13.80
CA PHE A 164 -19.88 -3.03 -13.03
C PHE A 164 -18.58 -2.84 -13.81
N LYS A 165 -18.58 -2.16 -14.96
CA LYS A 165 -17.40 -1.86 -15.76
C LYS A 165 -16.93 -0.42 -15.56
N LEU A 166 -15.64 -0.20 -15.79
CA LEU A 166 -15.04 1.12 -15.74
C LEU A 166 -15.28 1.87 -17.07
N HIS A 167 -15.88 3.04 -16.97
CA HIS A 167 -16.11 3.95 -18.09
C HIS A 167 -15.47 5.30 -17.84
N PRO A 168 -15.04 6.05 -18.88
CA PRO A 168 -14.59 7.43 -18.71
C PRO A 168 -15.66 8.28 -18.02
N LYS A 169 -15.28 8.96 -16.94
CA LYS A 169 -16.19 9.87 -16.21
C LYS A 169 -16.61 11.06 -17.08
N ARG A 170 -15.77 11.45 -18.04
CA ARG A 170 -16.03 12.50 -19.03
C ARG A 170 -15.22 12.24 -20.31
N SER A 171 -15.60 12.87 -21.41
CA SER A 171 -14.95 12.72 -22.72
C SER A 171 -13.62 13.45 -22.83
N ILE A 172 -13.39 14.47 -21.99
CA ILE A 172 -12.17 15.30 -22.01
C ILE A 172 -11.21 14.81 -20.93
N LYS A 173 -9.92 14.71 -21.26
CA LYS A 173 -8.87 14.39 -20.28
C LYS A 173 -8.76 15.45 -19.19
N TYR A 174 -8.41 15.00 -17.99
CA TYR A 174 -8.06 15.87 -16.88
C TYR A 174 -6.63 16.38 -17.07
N VAL A 175 -6.41 17.68 -16.91
CA VAL A 175 -5.07 18.29 -16.85
C VAL A 175 -4.79 18.65 -15.41
N VAL A 176 -3.74 18.04 -14.85
CA VAL A 176 -3.47 18.10 -13.41
C VAL A 176 -2.00 18.42 -13.16
N SER A 177 -1.76 19.29 -12.19
CA SER A 177 -0.45 19.51 -11.57
C SER A 177 -0.23 18.47 -10.47
N PRO A 178 0.57 17.41 -10.67
CA PRO A 178 0.77 16.34 -9.70
C PRO A 178 1.77 16.78 -8.62
N TYR A 179 1.47 16.49 -7.34
CA TYR A 179 2.36 16.83 -6.23
C TYR A 179 2.88 15.62 -5.50
N GLN A 180 2.02 14.67 -5.19
CA GLN A 180 2.37 13.49 -4.40
C GLN A 180 1.45 12.31 -4.69
N MET A 181 1.97 11.10 -4.49
CA MET A 181 1.16 9.89 -4.40
C MET A 181 1.12 9.43 -2.95
N ILE A 182 -0.06 9.11 -2.43
CA ILE A 182 -0.27 8.65 -1.05
C ILE A 182 -1.10 7.37 -1.02
N SER A 183 -0.80 6.51 -0.05
CA SER A 183 -1.60 5.31 0.23
C SER A 183 -2.54 5.58 1.40
N ASN A 184 -3.82 5.31 1.23
CA ASN A 184 -4.82 5.40 2.30
C ASN A 184 -5.80 4.23 2.20
N LYS A 185 -5.95 3.47 3.28
CA LYS A 185 -6.86 2.31 3.40
C LYS A 185 -6.75 1.33 2.22
N GLY A 186 -5.52 0.96 1.84
CA GLY A 186 -5.24 0.02 0.76
C GLY A 186 -5.47 0.55 -0.66
N LYS A 187 -5.73 1.84 -0.83
CA LYS A 187 -5.84 2.50 -2.13
C LYS A 187 -4.76 3.56 -2.29
N TYR A 188 -4.28 3.73 -3.53
CA TYR A 188 -3.35 4.80 -3.88
C TYR A 188 -4.08 5.98 -4.48
N TYR A 189 -3.68 7.17 -4.08
CA TYR A 189 -4.25 8.43 -4.53
C TYR A 189 -3.17 9.35 -5.05
N LEU A 190 -3.42 9.98 -6.17
CA LEU A 190 -2.67 11.15 -6.62
C LEU A 190 -3.26 12.38 -5.93
N VAL A 191 -2.43 13.12 -5.21
CA VAL A 191 -2.71 14.47 -4.73
C VAL A 191 -2.22 15.45 -5.78
N GLY A 192 -3.11 16.24 -6.33
CA GLY A 192 -2.79 17.19 -7.38
C GLY A 192 -3.77 18.36 -7.39
N ASN A 193 -3.50 19.32 -8.26
CA ASN A 193 -4.42 20.40 -8.54
C ASN A 193 -4.97 20.26 -9.97
N TYR A 194 -6.29 20.20 -10.10
CA TYR A 194 -6.93 20.27 -11.39
C TYR A 194 -6.83 21.70 -11.94
N ASP A 195 -6.43 21.83 -13.17
CA ASP A 195 -5.98 23.12 -13.71
C ASP A 195 -7.06 24.22 -13.72
N GLU A 196 -8.35 23.81 -13.71
CA GLU A 196 -9.50 24.70 -13.64
C GLU A 196 -9.83 25.20 -12.22
N TYR A 197 -9.22 24.63 -11.17
CA TYR A 197 -9.50 24.97 -9.77
C TYR A 197 -8.25 25.48 -9.04
N ASP A 198 -8.46 26.14 -7.92
CA ASP A 198 -7.37 26.67 -7.09
C ASP A 198 -7.09 25.80 -5.85
N ASP A 199 -7.80 24.70 -5.69
CA ASP A 199 -7.70 23.79 -4.54
C ASP A 199 -7.09 22.44 -4.92
N ILE A 200 -6.96 21.59 -3.90
CA ILE A 200 -6.43 20.24 -4.04
C ILE A 200 -7.52 19.30 -4.54
N SER A 201 -7.13 18.40 -5.42
CA SER A 201 -7.95 17.28 -5.89
C SER A 201 -7.27 15.95 -5.60
N HIS A 202 -8.08 14.91 -5.36
CA HIS A 202 -7.63 13.55 -5.15
C HIS A 202 -8.14 12.64 -6.26
N TYR A 203 -7.23 11.86 -6.83
CA TYR A 203 -7.58 10.90 -7.87
C TYR A 203 -7.08 9.52 -7.47
N ARG A 204 -7.96 8.54 -7.44
CA ARG A 204 -7.56 7.14 -7.22
C ARG A 204 -6.76 6.66 -8.41
N LEU A 205 -5.57 6.11 -8.16
CA LEU A 205 -4.67 5.66 -9.22
C LEU A 205 -5.23 4.47 -10.01
N ASP A 206 -6.00 3.60 -9.38
CA ASP A 206 -6.70 2.50 -10.04
C ASP A 206 -7.82 2.93 -11.00
N ARG A 207 -8.12 4.24 -11.04
CA ARG A 207 -9.10 4.84 -11.96
C ARG A 207 -8.46 5.78 -12.97
N ILE A 208 -7.14 5.93 -12.95
CA ILE A 208 -6.39 6.76 -13.90
C ILE A 208 -5.93 5.87 -15.05
N THR A 209 -6.13 6.32 -16.28
CA THR A 209 -5.60 5.66 -17.49
C THR A 209 -5.13 6.71 -18.50
N ASP A 210 -4.33 6.27 -19.48
CA ASP A 210 -3.83 7.09 -20.58
C ASP A 210 -3.08 8.36 -20.11
N VAL A 211 -2.15 8.16 -19.15
CA VAL A 211 -1.35 9.22 -18.57
C VAL A 211 -0.34 9.73 -19.58
N GLU A 212 -0.36 11.02 -19.83
CA GLU A 212 0.61 11.73 -20.67
C GLU A 212 1.30 12.83 -19.86
N ILE A 213 2.63 12.88 -19.92
CA ILE A 213 3.41 13.95 -19.30
C ILE A 213 3.45 15.13 -20.26
N LEU A 214 2.94 16.28 -19.81
CA LEU A 214 2.87 17.48 -20.61
C LEU A 214 4.20 18.25 -20.59
N LYS A 215 4.41 19.12 -21.58
CA LYS A 215 5.57 20.01 -21.61
C LYS A 215 5.50 21.11 -20.56
N GLU A 216 4.30 21.46 -20.14
CA GLU A 216 4.01 22.53 -19.19
C GLU A 216 4.48 22.18 -17.78
N ASN A 217 4.99 23.19 -17.09
CA ASN A 217 5.36 23.05 -15.68
C ASN A 217 4.11 23.01 -14.80
N ARG A 218 4.14 22.19 -13.75
CA ARG A 218 3.06 22.18 -12.75
C ARG A 218 2.96 23.53 -12.04
N LYS A 219 1.76 23.90 -11.58
CA LYS A 219 1.57 25.06 -10.70
C LYS A 219 2.42 24.88 -9.43
N PRO A 220 3.08 25.94 -8.91
CA PRO A 220 3.81 25.86 -7.66
C PRO A 220 2.89 25.47 -6.51
N MET A 221 3.31 24.53 -5.66
CA MET A 221 2.50 24.02 -4.53
C MET A 221 2.01 25.16 -3.62
N LYS A 222 2.85 26.18 -3.39
CA LYS A 222 2.53 27.35 -2.55
C LYS A 222 1.37 28.21 -3.07
N THR A 223 1.00 28.09 -4.34
CA THR A 223 -0.12 28.84 -4.94
C THR A 223 -1.44 28.08 -4.86
N ILE A 224 -1.43 26.87 -4.32
CA ILE A 224 -2.61 26.03 -4.23
C ILE A 224 -3.19 26.13 -2.82
N LYS A 225 -4.49 26.44 -2.76
CA LYS A 225 -5.23 26.55 -1.50
C LYS A 225 -5.16 25.24 -0.72
N GLY A 226 -4.69 25.31 0.51
CA GLY A 226 -4.46 24.16 1.38
C GLY A 226 -3.07 23.53 1.28
N LEU A 227 -2.17 24.05 0.41
CA LEU A 227 -0.77 23.61 0.27
C LEU A 227 0.26 24.73 0.47
N GLU A 228 -0.16 25.89 0.94
CA GLU A 228 0.68 27.10 1.08
C GLU A 228 1.92 26.84 1.95
N ASN A 229 1.77 25.98 2.98
CA ASN A 229 2.83 25.60 3.94
C ASN A 229 3.49 24.25 3.61
N GLY A 230 3.23 23.71 2.41
CA GLY A 230 3.67 22.37 2.03
C GLY A 230 2.70 21.26 2.47
N LEU A 231 2.99 20.04 2.07
CA LEU A 231 2.18 18.85 2.36
C LEU A 231 2.81 18.05 3.51
N SER A 232 2.27 18.14 4.71
CA SER A 232 2.56 17.21 5.80
C SER A 232 1.68 15.97 5.64
N ILE A 233 2.24 14.87 5.12
CA ILE A 233 1.48 13.66 4.73
C ILE A 233 0.68 13.10 5.90
N SER A 234 1.28 12.98 7.08
CA SER A 234 0.61 12.40 8.25
C SER A 234 -0.62 13.19 8.67
N ASN A 235 -0.48 14.51 8.82
CA ASN A 235 -1.59 15.39 9.19
C ASN A 235 -2.64 15.44 8.07
N TYR A 236 -2.17 15.44 6.82
CA TYR A 236 -3.05 15.48 5.66
C TYR A 236 -3.98 14.25 5.58
N ILE A 237 -3.43 13.04 5.77
CA ILE A 237 -4.22 11.79 5.78
C ILE A 237 -5.21 11.78 6.94
N ALA A 238 -4.80 12.22 8.13
CA ALA A 238 -5.68 12.30 9.30
C ALA A 238 -6.85 13.28 9.11
N GLU A 239 -6.60 14.40 8.45
CA GLU A 239 -7.65 15.40 8.15
C GLU A 239 -8.58 14.95 6.99
N HIS A 240 -8.11 14.09 6.07
CA HIS A 240 -8.83 13.70 4.84
C HIS A 240 -9.13 12.19 4.81
N VAL A 241 -9.84 11.70 5.81
CA VAL A 241 -10.12 10.25 6.07
C VAL A 241 -10.62 9.48 4.84
N TYR A 242 -11.46 10.08 4.02
CA TYR A 242 -12.00 9.49 2.79
C TYR A 242 -11.45 10.15 1.52
N MET A 243 -10.35 10.93 1.66
CA MET A 243 -9.73 11.67 0.56
C MET A 243 -10.69 12.64 -0.16
N TYR A 244 -11.60 13.25 0.59
CA TYR A 244 -12.40 14.37 0.11
C TYR A 244 -11.54 15.63 0.01
N SER A 245 -11.79 16.42 -1.02
CA SER A 245 -11.15 17.73 -1.20
C SER A 245 -11.86 18.80 -0.36
N GLY A 246 -11.16 19.91 -0.10
CA GLY A 246 -11.71 21.07 0.62
C GLY A 246 -11.03 21.34 1.95
N GLU A 247 -11.36 22.47 2.55
CA GLU A 247 -10.77 22.92 3.81
C GLU A 247 -11.25 22.08 4.99
N SER A 248 -10.33 21.82 5.91
CA SER A 248 -10.65 21.15 7.17
C SER A 248 -11.28 22.10 8.17
N ILE A 249 -12.27 21.62 8.89
CA ILE A 249 -12.96 22.33 9.99
C ILE A 249 -12.58 21.75 11.34
N ARG A 250 -12.74 22.53 12.39
CA ARG A 250 -12.70 22.02 13.77
C ARG A 250 -14.08 21.49 14.15
N VAL A 251 -14.08 20.28 14.71
CA VAL A 251 -15.29 19.62 15.19
C VAL A 251 -15.10 19.28 16.66
N LYS A 252 -16.15 19.53 17.45
CA LYS A 252 -16.27 19.10 18.84
C LYS A 252 -17.45 18.15 18.94
N LEU A 253 -17.20 16.96 19.45
CA LEU A 253 -18.23 15.95 19.63
C LEU A 253 -18.19 15.33 21.01
N ARG A 254 -19.33 14.84 21.48
CA ARG A 254 -19.52 14.02 22.68
C ARG A 254 -19.69 12.57 22.26
N THR A 255 -19.04 11.65 22.97
CA THR A 255 -19.16 10.22 22.77
C THR A 255 -18.71 9.46 24.03
N SER A 256 -18.78 8.14 24.00
CA SER A 256 -18.21 7.28 25.04
C SER A 256 -16.79 6.82 24.71
N GLU A 257 -16.06 6.39 25.73
CA GLU A 257 -14.69 5.85 25.58
C GLU A 257 -14.63 4.64 24.64
N ASN A 258 -15.70 3.88 24.52
CA ASN A 258 -15.80 2.71 23.62
C ASN A 258 -15.60 3.06 22.13
N LEU A 259 -15.70 4.33 21.74
CA LEU A 259 -15.52 4.76 20.36
C LEU A 259 -14.08 5.22 20.06
N MET A 260 -13.17 5.14 21.05
CA MET A 260 -11.78 5.60 20.88
C MET A 260 -11.03 4.90 19.77
N ASP A 261 -11.18 3.58 19.63
CA ASP A 261 -10.53 2.81 18.55
C ASP A 261 -10.99 3.30 17.18
N ALA A 262 -12.30 3.49 16.99
CA ALA A 262 -12.85 3.99 15.73
C ALA A 262 -12.42 5.44 15.42
N LEU A 263 -12.25 6.28 16.44
CA LEU A 263 -11.72 7.63 16.30
C LEU A 263 -10.25 7.59 15.89
N ILE A 264 -9.42 6.79 16.57
CA ILE A 264 -8.00 6.64 16.26
C ILE A 264 -7.80 6.04 14.86
N ASP A 265 -8.53 5.01 14.51
CA ASP A 265 -8.46 4.35 13.18
C ASP A 265 -8.86 5.29 12.04
N SER A 266 -9.75 6.25 12.34
CA SER A 266 -10.24 7.21 11.34
C SER A 266 -9.40 8.48 11.28
N PHE A 267 -9.09 9.10 12.42
CA PHE A 267 -8.51 10.44 12.51
C PHE A 267 -7.08 10.46 13.07
N GLY A 268 -6.47 9.29 13.32
CA GLY A 268 -5.16 9.20 13.95
C GLY A 268 -5.21 9.58 15.43
N LYS A 269 -4.07 10.05 15.96
CA LYS A 269 -3.94 10.43 17.37
C LYS A 269 -3.79 11.95 17.60
N GLU A 270 -3.95 12.74 16.56
CA GLU A 270 -3.72 14.21 16.58
C GLU A 270 -4.97 15.00 17.02
N PHE A 271 -5.80 14.44 17.88
CA PHE A 271 -6.97 15.12 18.46
C PHE A 271 -6.87 15.23 19.97
N ARG A 272 -7.68 16.08 20.57
CA ARG A 272 -7.73 16.29 22.03
C ARG A 272 -8.97 15.64 22.62
N VAL A 273 -8.78 14.99 23.75
CA VAL A 273 -9.86 14.37 24.53
C VAL A 273 -9.89 15.01 25.92
N SER A 274 -11.09 15.27 26.44
CA SER A 274 -11.34 15.65 27.80
C SER A 274 -12.55 14.89 28.35
N PHE A 275 -12.65 14.75 29.68
CA PHE A 275 -13.80 14.13 30.31
C PHE A 275 -15.02 15.04 30.16
N GLY A 276 -16.17 14.44 29.86
CA GLY A 276 -17.47 15.08 29.85
C GLY A 276 -18.22 14.89 31.17
N GLU A 277 -19.55 14.95 31.11
CA GLU A 277 -20.43 14.61 32.21
C GLU A 277 -20.72 13.09 32.19
N GLU A 278 -20.95 12.50 33.36
CA GLU A 278 -21.12 11.07 33.57
C GLU A 278 -19.90 10.28 33.02
N ASP A 279 -20.06 9.31 32.14
CA ASP A 279 -18.96 8.52 31.55
C ASP A 279 -18.64 8.96 30.11
N ASP A 280 -19.08 10.17 29.72
CA ASP A 280 -18.83 10.68 28.37
C ASP A 280 -17.45 11.31 28.25
N ILE A 281 -16.94 11.33 27.01
CA ILE A 281 -15.76 12.07 26.61
C ILE A 281 -16.10 13.15 25.58
N ILE A 282 -15.36 14.24 25.62
CA ILE A 282 -15.43 15.34 24.66
C ILE A 282 -14.19 15.28 23.78
N VAL A 283 -14.39 15.12 22.48
CA VAL A 283 -13.33 15.03 21.49
C VAL A 283 -13.31 16.29 20.64
N ASN A 284 -12.12 16.89 20.49
CA ASN A 284 -11.89 18.02 19.59
C ASN A 284 -10.90 17.59 18.50
N LEU A 285 -11.34 17.58 17.27
CA LEU A 285 -10.56 17.15 16.12
C LEU A 285 -10.67 18.14 14.95
N LYS A 286 -9.72 18.05 14.01
CA LYS A 286 -9.71 18.81 12.76
C LYS A 286 -9.83 17.84 11.60
N CYS A 287 -10.81 18.03 10.73
CA CYS A 287 -11.07 17.12 9.62
C CYS A 287 -11.85 17.80 8.47
N ASN A 288 -11.83 17.15 7.32
CA ASN A 288 -12.67 17.55 6.19
C ASN A 288 -14.17 17.39 6.55
N PRO A 289 -15.02 18.40 6.28
CA PRO A 289 -16.42 18.38 6.71
C PRO A 289 -17.25 17.26 6.06
N ASP A 290 -16.98 16.91 4.80
CA ASP A 290 -17.71 15.84 4.12
C ASP A 290 -17.29 14.47 4.65
N ALA A 291 -15.99 14.26 4.84
CA ALA A 291 -15.47 13.04 5.44
C ALA A 291 -16.04 12.81 6.84
N PHE A 292 -16.05 13.87 7.65
CA PHE A 292 -16.63 13.82 9.00
C PHE A 292 -18.14 13.55 8.98
N PHE A 293 -18.87 14.19 8.09
CA PHE A 293 -20.31 13.97 7.95
C PHE A 293 -20.64 12.49 7.71
N TYR A 294 -19.98 11.82 6.74
CA TYR A 294 -20.22 10.41 6.46
C TYR A 294 -19.79 9.50 7.62
N TRP A 295 -18.68 9.83 8.28
CA TRP A 295 -18.24 9.13 9.48
C TRP A 295 -19.25 9.29 10.63
N ALA A 296 -19.71 10.51 10.87
CA ALA A 296 -20.72 10.81 11.89
C ALA A 296 -22.04 10.08 11.64
N MET A 297 -22.48 9.98 10.38
CA MET A 297 -23.69 9.23 10.03
C MET A 297 -23.54 7.71 10.26
N GLN A 298 -22.33 7.15 10.11
CA GLN A 298 -22.06 5.76 10.44
C GLN A 298 -22.17 5.47 11.93
N TYR A 299 -21.73 6.39 12.77
CA TYR A 299 -21.71 6.26 14.22
C TYR A 299 -22.78 7.11 14.94
N GLY A 300 -23.80 7.59 14.20
CA GLY A 300 -24.76 8.59 14.66
C GLY A 300 -25.52 8.25 15.95
N ARG A 301 -25.64 6.95 16.28
CA ARG A 301 -26.28 6.51 17.55
C ARG A 301 -25.36 6.68 18.77
N ASN A 302 -24.07 6.83 18.56
CA ASN A 302 -23.05 6.78 19.60
C ASN A 302 -22.30 8.12 19.76
N ILE A 303 -22.66 9.12 18.95
CA ILE A 303 -22.03 10.43 18.98
C ILE A 303 -23.04 11.55 19.00
N GLU A 304 -22.68 12.66 19.62
CA GLU A 304 -23.36 13.93 19.47
C GLU A 304 -22.36 14.99 19.03
N VAL A 305 -22.58 15.64 17.89
CA VAL A 305 -21.77 16.77 17.45
C VAL A 305 -22.20 18.01 18.22
N LEU A 306 -21.25 18.64 18.90
CA LEU A 306 -21.47 19.85 19.68
C LEU A 306 -21.18 21.12 18.88
N GLU A 307 -20.10 21.09 18.11
CA GLU A 307 -19.64 22.20 17.25
C GLU A 307 -19.04 21.66 15.94
N PRO A 308 -19.13 22.40 14.81
CA PRO A 308 -19.84 23.65 14.62
C PRO A 308 -21.36 23.43 14.42
N GLU A 309 -22.15 24.47 14.63
CA GLU A 309 -23.61 24.42 14.47
C GLU A 309 -24.03 24.00 13.03
N SER A 310 -23.28 24.42 12.02
CA SER A 310 -23.51 24.02 10.64
C SER A 310 -23.45 22.50 10.43
N MET A 311 -22.55 21.81 11.14
CA MET A 311 -22.44 20.35 11.07
C MET A 311 -23.57 19.67 11.86
N ARG A 312 -23.94 20.20 13.02
CA ARG A 312 -25.11 19.72 13.78
C ARG A 312 -26.38 19.76 12.92
N GLU A 313 -26.63 20.90 12.31
CA GLU A 313 -27.80 21.11 11.46
C GLU A 313 -27.79 20.17 10.22
N ARG A 314 -26.61 19.98 9.60
CA ARG A 314 -26.44 19.05 8.47
C ARG A 314 -26.80 17.61 8.86
N ILE A 315 -26.34 17.15 10.03
CA ILE A 315 -26.63 15.81 10.55
C ILE A 315 -28.10 15.70 10.93
N ARG A 316 -28.67 16.70 11.63
CA ARG A 316 -30.08 16.75 12.01
C ARG A 316 -30.97 16.60 10.78
N LYS A 317 -30.70 17.38 9.73
CA LYS A 317 -31.47 17.33 8.49
C LYS A 317 -31.38 15.96 7.80
N ALA A 318 -30.17 15.41 7.69
CA ALA A 318 -29.97 14.08 7.09
C ALA A 318 -30.66 12.97 7.89
N SER A 319 -30.61 13.05 9.22
CA SER A 319 -31.30 12.09 10.10
C SER A 319 -32.83 12.16 9.95
N GLN A 320 -33.37 13.37 9.80
CA GLN A 320 -34.80 13.58 9.52
C GLN A 320 -35.18 12.99 8.16
N GLU A 321 -34.41 13.26 7.11
CA GLU A 321 -34.65 12.67 5.78
C GLU A 321 -34.59 11.14 5.80
N ILE A 322 -33.71 10.55 6.61
CA ILE A 322 -33.65 9.10 6.80
C ILE A 322 -34.90 8.62 7.53
N TYR A 323 -35.28 9.25 8.62
CA TYR A 323 -36.50 8.90 9.38
C TYR A 323 -37.73 8.91 8.50
N GLU A 324 -37.90 9.97 7.68
CA GLU A 324 -39.04 10.11 6.76
C GLU A 324 -39.11 8.98 5.70
N LYS A 325 -37.96 8.43 5.27
CA LYS A 325 -37.92 7.29 4.33
C LYS A 325 -38.45 5.99 4.93
N TYR A 326 -38.40 5.85 6.25
CA TYR A 326 -38.79 4.63 6.97
C TYR A 326 -40.09 4.81 7.75
N LEU A 327 -40.78 5.95 7.60
CA LEU A 327 -42.17 6.06 8.05
C LEU A 327 -43.03 5.14 7.18
N ASP A 328 -43.86 4.34 7.83
CA ASP A 328 -44.85 3.51 7.15
C ASP A 328 -45.72 4.39 6.25
N LYS A 329 -45.76 4.07 4.97
CA LYS A 329 -46.62 4.73 3.98
C LYS A 329 -48.01 4.11 4.00
#